data_472db08438daaaccb659eb1c8d243f3b
#
_entry.id   472db08438daaaccb659eb1c8d243f3b
#
_cell.length_a   1.000
_cell.length_b   1.000
_cell.length_c   1.000
_cell.angle_alpha   90.00
_cell.angle_beta   90.00
_cell.angle_gamma   90.00
#
_symmetry.space_group_name_H-M   'P 1'
#
loop_
_entity.id
_entity.type
_entity.pdbx_description
1 polymer ?
#
loop_
_entity_poly.entity_id
_entity_poly.type
_entity_poly.pdbx_seq_one_letter_code
_entity_poly.pdbx_strand_id
1 'polypeptide(L)'
;MNIINNFNKNMLKIKFYNIYNTKIIYYNTYKGGHMNKIEIKNLNLKCGKTVIYNKLNLNIIENSYTTIIGPSSSGKTMLFKTIIKGNKAIKVNGSITYILTDPNKQIVAKTVKKQLQFFLENSGYTKRQITTRINNIIKAFSLESIIDQDPFLLSEGEKQLVVLCSMLVLDLDILLLDNALCRMNQQLKEKVLEHLNKLKKKKVTIVNFTSDISEINNSDYVIMVDKKLIFNKSKKEALSDNKIFEDNNLKLPFLNDITSKLSYYGLIKNNINSIDELVNALWK
;
A
#
# COMPACT_ATOMS: atom_id res chain seq x y z
N MET A 1 17.37 28.73 9.71
CA MET A 1 17.13 29.93 10.50
C MET A 1 15.68 29.95 10.94
N ASN A 2 15.46 30.10 12.23
CA ASN A 2 14.23 29.82 12.97
C ASN A 2 13.00 30.61 12.49
N ILE A 3 11.89 29.91 12.24
CA ILE A 3 10.54 30.45 12.42
C ILE A 3 9.82 29.46 13.35
N ILE A 4 10.13 29.60 14.64
CA ILE A 4 9.32 29.04 15.72
C ILE A 4 9.00 30.23 16.59
N ASN A 5 7.74 30.66 16.62
CA ASN A 5 7.03 31.06 17.84
C ASN A 5 5.65 31.63 17.50
N ASN A 6 4.69 31.09 18.19
CA ASN A 6 3.27 31.45 18.36
C ASN A 6 2.28 30.57 17.61
N PHE A 7 2.06 29.37 18.18
CA PHE A 7 0.81 28.64 17.97
C PHE A 7 0.26 28.10 19.28
N ASN A 8 -1.01 28.35 19.49
CA ASN A 8 -1.85 28.02 20.64
C ASN A 8 -1.75 26.55 21.07
N LYS A 9 -1.87 26.29 22.39
CA LYS A 9 -1.70 25.01 23.09
C LYS A 9 -2.57 23.82 22.64
N ASN A 10 -3.36 23.94 21.57
CA ASN A 10 -4.26 22.89 21.03
C ASN A 10 -4.02 22.56 19.55
N MET A 11 -2.94 22.99 18.95
CA MET A 11 -2.59 22.63 17.56
C MET A 11 -1.33 21.79 17.53
N LEU A 12 -1.51 20.69 17.00
CA LEU A 12 -0.73 19.64 16.35
C LEU A 12 0.69 19.99 15.93
N LYS A 13 1.67 19.28 16.46
CA LYS A 13 3.04 19.28 15.93
C LYS A 13 3.08 18.42 14.65
N ILE A 14 3.02 19.04 13.47
CA ILE A 14 3.40 18.42 12.22
C ILE A 14 4.93 18.49 12.15
N LYS A 15 5.61 17.37 12.34
CA LYS A 15 7.04 17.28 12.04
C LYS A 15 7.20 16.88 10.58
N PHE A 16 7.63 17.83 9.77
CA PHE A 16 8.06 17.55 8.39
C PHE A 16 9.56 17.21 8.41
N TYR A 17 9.89 16.01 8.00
CA TYR A 17 11.24 15.68 7.57
C TYR A 17 11.23 15.62 6.04
N ASN A 18 11.71 16.68 5.41
CA ASN A 18 11.83 16.75 3.96
C ASN A 18 13.26 16.35 3.61
N ILE A 19 13.47 15.09 3.26
CA ILE A 19 14.76 14.58 2.85
C ILE A 19 14.53 13.83 1.53
N TYR A 20 15.07 14.38 0.44
CA TYR A 20 15.09 13.76 -0.90
C TYR A 20 13.76 13.10 -1.35
N ASN A 21 12.66 13.89 -1.39
CA ASN A 21 11.33 13.45 -1.84
C ASN A 21 10.60 12.37 -1.02
N THR A 22 11.18 11.86 0.06
CA THR A 22 10.48 10.93 0.96
C THR A 22 10.05 11.66 2.22
N LYS A 23 8.75 11.81 2.41
CA LYS A 23 8.15 12.46 3.60
C LYS A 23 7.49 11.39 4.45
N ILE A 24 7.89 11.31 5.73
CA ILE A 24 7.05 10.69 6.74
C ILE A 24 6.11 11.79 7.23
N ILE A 25 4.83 11.66 6.96
CA ILE A 25 3.84 12.66 7.28
C ILE A 25 3.10 12.20 8.54
N TYR A 26 3.28 12.93 9.64
CA TYR A 26 2.56 12.69 10.88
C TYR A 26 1.28 13.53 10.91
N TYR A 27 0.14 12.86 10.99
CA TYR A 27 -1.15 13.48 11.23
C TYR A 27 -1.55 13.23 12.70
N ASN A 28 -2.27 14.17 13.29
CA ASN A 28 -2.67 14.06 14.69
C ASN A 28 -3.64 12.91 14.93
N THR A 29 -3.39 12.16 16.01
CA THR A 29 -4.32 11.15 16.49
C THR A 29 -5.43 11.80 17.30
N TYR A 30 -6.67 11.75 16.80
CA TYR A 30 -7.84 11.94 17.65
C TYR A 30 -8.05 10.68 18.49
N LYS A 31 -8.01 10.82 19.81
CA LYS A 31 -8.51 9.79 20.73
C LYS A 31 -10.03 9.76 20.65
N GLY A 32 -10.57 8.79 19.93
CA GLY A 32 -12.01 8.55 19.85
C GLY A 32 -12.26 7.47 18.81
N GLY A 33 -13.00 6.44 19.14
CA GLY A 33 -13.21 5.22 18.36
C GLY A 33 -13.60 5.45 16.89
N HIS A 34 -12.62 5.56 16.03
CA HIS A 34 -12.82 5.73 14.61
C HIS A 34 -12.49 4.43 13.88
N MET A 35 -13.51 3.85 13.22
CA MET A 35 -13.34 2.74 12.30
C MET A 35 -12.61 3.14 11.00
N ASN A 36 -12.48 4.44 10.71
CA ASN A 36 -11.87 4.93 9.48
C ASN A 36 -10.48 5.53 9.74
N LYS A 37 -9.47 5.01 9.05
CA LYS A 37 -8.08 5.48 9.10
C LYS A 37 -7.84 6.64 8.14
N ILE A 38 -8.47 6.60 6.96
CA ILE A 38 -8.48 7.68 5.97
C ILE A 38 -9.92 7.91 5.55
N GLU A 39 -10.39 9.16 5.64
CA GLU A 39 -11.69 9.60 5.13
C GLU A 39 -11.49 10.60 4.01
N ILE A 40 -12.16 10.39 2.90
CA ILE A 40 -12.19 11.32 1.77
C ILE A 40 -13.65 11.73 1.55
N LYS A 41 -13.90 13.06 1.60
CA LYS A 41 -15.24 13.63 1.45
C LYS A 41 -15.23 14.72 0.40
N ASN A 42 -16.07 14.53 -0.64
CA ASN A 42 -16.27 15.49 -1.73
C ASN A 42 -14.97 15.93 -2.42
N LEU A 43 -14.03 15.01 -2.61
CA LEU A 43 -12.76 15.34 -3.26
C LEU A 43 -12.97 15.63 -4.74
N ASN A 44 -12.59 16.85 -5.14
CA ASN A 44 -12.49 17.26 -6.52
C ASN A 44 -11.01 17.28 -6.93
N LEU A 45 -10.65 16.53 -7.97
CA LEU A 45 -9.29 16.40 -8.45
C LEU A 45 -9.23 16.61 -9.95
N LYS A 46 -8.30 17.47 -10.39
CA LYS A 46 -8.06 17.76 -11.80
C LYS A 46 -6.58 17.55 -12.15
N CYS A 47 -6.32 17.15 -13.38
CA CYS A 47 -4.99 17.11 -13.97
C CYS A 47 -5.01 18.00 -15.22
N GLY A 48 -4.43 19.20 -15.10
CA GLY A 48 -4.61 20.25 -16.09
C GLY A 48 -6.11 20.61 -16.26
N LYS A 49 -6.61 20.47 -17.48
CA LYS A 49 -8.04 20.70 -17.81
C LYS A 49 -8.95 19.48 -17.56
N THR A 50 -8.36 18.29 -17.37
CA THR A 50 -9.12 17.06 -17.23
C THR A 50 -9.56 16.84 -15.78
N VAL A 51 -10.86 16.64 -15.57
CA VAL A 51 -11.41 16.23 -14.26
C VAL A 51 -11.10 14.75 -14.05
N ILE A 52 -10.38 14.42 -12.98
CA ILE A 52 -10.08 13.04 -12.58
C ILE A 52 -11.15 12.53 -11.63
N TYR A 53 -11.46 13.29 -10.58
CA TYR A 53 -12.54 12.97 -9.66
C TYR A 53 -13.43 14.19 -9.45
N ASN A 54 -14.72 13.93 -9.39
CA ASN A 54 -15.73 14.91 -9.04
C ASN A 54 -16.52 14.40 -7.82
N LYS A 55 -16.39 15.10 -6.68
CA LYS A 55 -17.04 14.75 -5.40
C LYS A 55 -16.77 13.30 -4.96
N LEU A 56 -15.52 12.81 -5.09
CA LEU A 56 -15.17 11.47 -4.65
C LEU A 56 -15.34 11.37 -3.13
N ASN A 57 -16.06 10.34 -2.70
CA ASN A 57 -16.19 9.95 -1.29
C ASN A 57 -15.74 8.51 -1.13
N LEU A 58 -14.78 8.26 -0.23
CA LEU A 58 -14.36 6.92 0.15
C LEU A 58 -13.73 6.90 1.54
N ASN A 59 -13.76 5.73 2.17
CA ASN A 59 -13.17 5.51 3.48
C ASN A 59 -12.26 4.29 3.44
N ILE A 60 -11.12 4.38 4.12
CA ILE A 60 -10.20 3.27 4.38
C ILE A 60 -10.37 2.86 5.84
N ILE A 61 -10.68 1.61 6.07
CA ILE A 61 -10.89 1.04 7.41
C ILE A 61 -9.54 0.86 8.09
N GLU A 62 -9.46 1.17 9.36
CA GLU A 62 -8.24 0.97 10.15
C GLU A 62 -7.90 -0.51 10.34
N ASN A 63 -6.61 -0.80 10.51
CA ASN A 63 -6.10 -2.16 10.76
C ASN A 63 -6.49 -3.18 9.67
N SER A 64 -6.67 -2.70 8.44
CA SER A 64 -7.05 -3.49 7.28
C SER A 64 -6.02 -3.41 6.16
N TYR A 65 -6.07 -4.36 5.25
CA TYR A 65 -5.42 -4.32 3.96
C TYR A 65 -6.47 -3.97 2.91
N THR A 66 -6.43 -2.75 2.39
CA THR A 66 -7.34 -2.27 1.34
C THR A 66 -6.59 -2.19 0.02
N THR A 67 -7.10 -2.84 -1.03
CA THR A 67 -6.57 -2.69 -2.38
C THR A 67 -7.45 -1.76 -3.19
N ILE A 68 -6.86 -0.74 -3.80
CA ILE A 68 -7.50 0.21 -4.71
C ILE A 68 -7.10 -0.16 -6.13
N ILE A 69 -8.07 -0.65 -6.88
CA ILE A 69 -7.91 -1.11 -8.28
C ILE A 69 -8.60 -0.18 -9.26
N GLY A 70 -8.31 -0.39 -10.52
CA GLY A 70 -8.97 0.28 -11.65
C GLY A 70 -8.10 0.23 -12.89
N PRO A 71 -8.64 0.56 -14.07
CA PRO A 71 -7.88 0.56 -15.31
C PRO A 71 -6.71 1.57 -15.27
N SER A 72 -5.80 1.46 -16.22
CA SER A 72 -4.77 2.49 -16.41
C SER A 72 -5.44 3.85 -16.62
N SER A 73 -4.84 4.90 -16.07
CA SER A 73 -5.40 6.29 -16.12
C SER A 73 -6.71 6.51 -15.35
N SER A 74 -7.16 5.58 -14.52
CA SER A 74 -8.35 5.74 -13.65
C SER A 74 -8.19 6.78 -12.54
N GLY A 75 -6.97 7.31 -12.34
CA GLY A 75 -6.68 8.33 -11.32
C GLY A 75 -6.04 7.80 -10.03
N LYS A 76 -5.74 6.50 -9.90
CA LYS A 76 -5.14 5.88 -8.69
C LYS A 76 -3.89 6.61 -8.19
N THR A 77 -2.88 6.78 -9.04
CA THR A 77 -1.63 7.48 -8.68
C THR A 77 -1.88 8.96 -8.32
N MET A 78 -2.88 9.61 -8.92
CA MET A 78 -3.25 10.98 -8.55
C MET A 78 -3.92 11.01 -7.17
N LEU A 79 -4.78 10.05 -6.87
CA LEU A 79 -5.39 9.89 -5.55
C LEU A 79 -4.32 9.61 -4.49
N PHE A 80 -3.43 8.65 -4.73
CA PHE A 80 -2.27 8.35 -3.89
C PHE A 80 -1.43 9.61 -3.59
N LYS A 81 -1.04 10.35 -4.62
CA LYS A 81 -0.27 11.60 -4.46
C LYS A 81 -1.04 12.67 -3.67
N THR A 82 -2.35 12.74 -3.86
CA THR A 82 -3.19 13.72 -3.15
C THR A 82 -3.32 13.37 -1.66
N ILE A 83 -3.41 12.08 -1.32
CA ILE A 83 -3.39 11.64 0.09
C ILE A 83 -2.07 12.03 0.76
N ILE A 84 -0.95 11.76 0.10
CA ILE A 84 0.40 12.08 0.64
C ILE A 84 0.60 13.61 0.79
N LYS A 85 0.17 14.39 -0.21
CA LYS A 85 0.33 15.86 -0.16
C LYS A 85 -0.56 16.52 0.89
N GLY A 86 -1.62 15.83 1.31
CA GLY A 86 -2.69 16.40 2.11
C GLY A 86 -3.66 17.25 1.26
N ASN A 87 -4.93 17.17 1.60
CA ASN A 87 -5.99 17.95 0.96
C ASN A 87 -7.10 18.21 1.98
N LYS A 88 -7.81 19.34 1.87
CA LYS A 88 -8.91 19.69 2.79
C LYS A 88 -10.04 18.66 2.80
N ALA A 89 -10.23 17.94 1.69
CA ALA A 89 -11.22 16.88 1.55
C ALA A 89 -10.76 15.53 2.15
N ILE A 90 -9.53 15.43 2.64
CA ILE A 90 -8.93 14.19 3.13
C ILE A 90 -8.54 14.34 4.59
N LYS A 91 -9.12 13.48 5.44
CA LYS A 91 -8.75 13.34 6.84
C LYS A 91 -7.98 12.05 7.03
N VAL A 92 -6.83 12.12 7.71
CA VAL A 92 -5.96 10.97 8.01
C VAL A 92 -5.75 10.88 9.51
N ASN A 93 -5.90 9.69 10.07
CA ASN A 93 -5.69 9.40 11.48
C ASN A 93 -4.42 8.54 11.66
N GLY A 94 -3.27 9.18 11.83
CA GLY A 94 -1.96 8.55 12.03
C GLY A 94 -0.90 9.02 11.03
N SER A 95 0.29 8.44 11.14
CA SER A 95 1.41 8.73 10.25
C SER A 95 1.31 7.94 8.95
N ILE A 96 1.64 8.57 7.82
CA ILE A 96 1.71 7.90 6.51
C ILE A 96 3.17 7.63 6.17
N THR A 97 3.48 6.37 5.87
CA THR A 97 4.67 5.96 5.15
C THR A 97 4.25 5.44 3.77
N TYR A 98 5.04 5.70 2.74
CA TYR A 98 4.64 5.34 1.38
C TYR A 98 5.79 4.82 0.53
N ILE A 99 5.44 4.03 -0.48
CA ILE A 99 6.35 3.44 -1.45
C ILE A 99 5.83 3.79 -2.86
N LEU A 100 6.73 4.35 -3.66
CA LEU A 100 6.46 4.75 -5.04
C LEU A 100 6.66 3.59 -6.01
N THR A 101 6.06 3.68 -7.18
CA THR A 101 6.28 2.75 -8.30
C THR A 101 7.73 2.72 -8.77
N ASP A 102 8.43 3.87 -8.73
CA ASP A 102 9.82 4.02 -9.16
C ASP A 102 10.75 4.09 -7.94
N PRO A 103 11.52 3.02 -7.64
CA PRO A 103 12.40 2.97 -6.49
C PRO A 103 13.54 3.99 -6.55
N ASN A 104 13.99 4.39 -7.74
CA ASN A 104 15.10 5.34 -7.89
C ASN A 104 14.78 6.71 -7.29
N LYS A 105 13.49 7.05 -7.12
CA LYS A 105 13.05 8.28 -6.45
C LYS A 105 13.14 8.23 -4.92
N GLN A 106 13.40 7.06 -4.35
CA GLN A 106 13.44 6.85 -2.91
C GLN A 106 14.80 6.28 -2.42
N ILE A 107 15.69 5.91 -3.33
CA ILE A 107 17.08 5.56 -3.01
C ILE A 107 17.88 6.84 -2.80
N VAL A 108 18.52 6.96 -1.62
CA VAL A 108 19.25 8.17 -1.18
C VAL A 108 20.66 7.86 -0.66
N ALA A 109 21.05 6.59 -0.58
CA ALA A 109 22.31 6.18 0.02
C ALA A 109 23.13 5.31 -0.94
N LYS A 110 24.45 5.27 -0.69
CA LYS A 110 25.44 4.54 -1.51
C LYS A 110 25.52 3.06 -1.20
N THR A 111 24.90 2.56 -0.14
CA THR A 111 24.82 1.13 0.17
C THR A 111 23.44 0.79 0.71
N VAL A 112 23.00 -0.45 0.52
CA VAL A 112 21.73 -0.95 1.07
C VAL A 112 21.67 -0.75 2.58
N LYS A 113 22.74 -1.05 3.30
CA LYS A 113 22.83 -0.84 4.74
C LYS A 113 22.56 0.61 5.14
N LYS A 114 23.22 1.54 4.45
CA LYS A 114 23.03 2.99 4.69
C LYS A 114 21.63 3.45 4.31
N GLN A 115 21.03 2.85 3.27
CA GLN A 115 19.64 3.12 2.89
C GLN A 115 18.66 2.75 4.01
N LEU A 116 18.80 1.57 4.62
CA LEU A 116 17.98 1.13 5.75
C LEU A 116 18.22 2.03 6.99
N GLN A 117 19.48 2.39 7.24
CA GLN A 117 19.91 3.19 8.40
C GLN A 117 19.38 4.63 8.31
N PHE A 118 19.40 5.23 7.12
CA PHE A 118 19.05 6.62 6.87
C PHE A 118 17.67 7.01 7.44
N PHE A 119 16.64 6.22 7.17
CA PHE A 119 15.29 6.54 7.63
C PHE A 119 15.14 6.37 9.15
N LEU A 120 15.82 5.40 9.74
CA LEU A 120 15.83 5.18 11.18
C LEU A 120 16.52 6.33 11.93
N GLU A 121 17.68 6.78 11.45
CA GLU A 121 18.40 7.91 12.04
C GLU A 121 17.57 9.20 12.00
N ASN A 122 16.96 9.48 10.85
CA ASN A 122 16.11 10.66 10.69
C ASN A 122 14.79 10.58 11.50
N SER A 123 14.38 9.39 11.90
CA SER A 123 13.20 9.18 12.75
C SER A 123 13.53 9.18 14.25
N GLY A 124 14.79 9.41 14.61
CA GLY A 124 15.23 9.59 16.00
C GLY A 124 15.42 8.28 16.77
N TYR A 125 15.62 7.15 16.08
CA TYR A 125 15.92 5.87 16.74
C TYR A 125 17.34 5.87 17.33
N THR A 126 17.51 5.21 18.48
CA THR A 126 18.82 5.01 19.08
C THR A 126 19.69 4.02 18.28
N LYS A 127 21.01 4.12 18.39
CA LYS A 127 21.94 3.20 17.71
C LYS A 127 21.60 1.71 17.94
N ARG A 128 21.21 1.35 19.17
CA ARG A 128 20.80 -0.02 19.53
C ARG A 128 19.54 -0.44 18.76
N GLN A 129 18.53 0.42 18.73
CA GLN A 129 17.29 0.16 18.00
C GLN A 129 17.55 0.02 16.49
N ILE A 130 18.39 0.90 15.92
CA ILE A 130 18.78 0.88 14.51
C ILE A 130 19.41 -0.48 14.17
N THR A 131 20.44 -0.90 14.93
CA THR A 131 21.13 -2.18 14.72
C THR A 131 20.14 -3.35 14.78
N THR A 132 19.29 -3.39 15.81
CA THR A 132 18.31 -4.49 15.97
C THR A 132 17.33 -4.54 14.81
N ARG A 133 16.75 -3.40 14.39
CA ARG A 133 15.76 -3.33 13.33
C ARG A 133 16.36 -3.70 11.97
N ILE A 134 17.57 -3.23 11.67
CA ILE A 134 18.31 -3.59 10.45
C ILE A 134 18.60 -5.09 10.41
N ASN A 135 19.11 -5.68 11.48
CA ASN A 135 19.40 -7.11 11.53
C ASN A 135 18.13 -7.96 11.35
N ASN A 136 17.01 -7.52 11.92
CA ASN A 136 15.72 -8.21 11.75
C ASN A 136 15.23 -8.17 10.31
N ILE A 137 15.33 -7.04 9.62
CA ILE A 137 14.89 -6.91 8.24
C ILE A 137 15.81 -7.65 7.27
N ILE A 138 17.13 -7.63 7.50
CA ILE A 138 18.11 -8.41 6.74
C ILE A 138 17.73 -9.88 6.76
N LYS A 139 17.52 -10.46 7.96
CA LYS A 139 17.11 -11.85 8.11
C LYS A 139 15.74 -12.14 7.49
N ALA A 140 14.77 -11.24 7.68
CA ALA A 140 13.42 -11.42 7.15
C ALA A 140 13.38 -11.50 5.62
N PHE A 141 14.26 -10.76 4.93
CA PHE A 141 14.28 -10.67 3.47
C PHE A 141 15.51 -11.25 2.81
N SER A 142 16.44 -11.85 3.61
CA SER A 142 17.68 -12.47 3.12
C SER A 142 18.53 -11.47 2.33
N LEU A 143 18.80 -10.29 2.92
CA LEU A 143 19.54 -9.21 2.28
C LEU A 143 21.07 -9.31 2.45
N GLU A 144 21.59 -10.37 3.06
CA GLU A 144 22.99 -10.53 3.44
C GLU A 144 23.93 -10.35 2.24
N SER A 145 23.55 -10.87 1.08
CA SER A 145 24.37 -10.82 -0.14
C SER A 145 24.45 -9.44 -0.80
N ILE A 146 23.49 -8.55 -0.51
CA ILE A 146 23.39 -7.23 -1.15
C ILE A 146 23.57 -6.06 -0.19
N ILE A 147 23.76 -6.33 1.11
CA ILE A 147 23.70 -5.31 2.17
C ILE A 147 24.76 -4.20 2.02
N ASP A 148 25.92 -4.53 1.51
CA ASP A 148 27.03 -3.60 1.30
C ASP A 148 27.13 -3.08 -0.15
N GLN A 149 26.26 -3.56 -1.05
CA GLN A 149 26.21 -3.14 -2.45
C GLN A 149 25.59 -1.75 -2.61
N ASP A 150 25.92 -1.10 -3.72
CA ASP A 150 25.26 0.13 -4.15
C ASP A 150 23.84 -0.20 -4.65
N PRO A 151 22.78 0.37 -4.04
CA PRO A 151 21.40 0.10 -4.47
C PRO A 151 21.13 0.41 -5.93
N PHE A 152 21.85 1.37 -6.55
CA PHE A 152 21.65 1.72 -7.95
C PHE A 152 22.14 0.64 -8.92
N LEU A 153 23.00 -0.28 -8.48
CA LEU A 153 23.51 -1.40 -9.28
C LEU A 153 22.64 -2.65 -9.20
N LEU A 154 21.67 -2.68 -8.31
CA LEU A 154 20.73 -3.78 -8.14
C LEU A 154 19.71 -3.85 -9.29
N SER A 155 19.10 -5.02 -9.46
CA SER A 155 17.94 -5.18 -10.34
C SER A 155 16.77 -4.31 -9.86
N GLU A 156 15.83 -3.98 -10.75
CA GLU A 156 14.67 -3.16 -10.39
C GLU A 156 13.80 -3.78 -9.28
N GLY A 157 13.69 -5.12 -9.25
CA GLY A 157 12.98 -5.82 -8.19
C GLY A 157 13.70 -5.73 -6.84
N GLU A 158 15.02 -5.87 -6.83
CA GLU A 158 15.84 -5.71 -5.62
C GLU A 158 15.86 -4.26 -5.13
N LYS A 159 15.97 -3.28 -6.04
CA LYS A 159 15.81 -1.86 -5.69
C LYS A 159 14.48 -1.61 -4.98
N GLN A 160 13.41 -2.14 -5.54
CA GLN A 160 12.07 -2.00 -4.95
C GLN A 160 11.97 -2.68 -3.58
N LEU A 161 12.60 -3.86 -3.42
CA LEU A 161 12.72 -4.54 -2.13
C LEU A 161 13.47 -3.69 -1.11
N VAL A 162 14.62 -3.12 -1.48
CA VAL A 162 15.45 -2.28 -0.60
C VAL A 162 14.67 -1.05 -0.15
N VAL A 163 13.95 -0.40 -1.05
CA VAL A 163 13.07 0.74 -0.71
C VAL A 163 11.95 0.29 0.24
N LEU A 164 11.30 -0.82 -0.05
CA LEU A 164 10.27 -1.38 0.83
C LEU A 164 10.85 -1.67 2.21
N CYS A 165 11.96 -2.38 2.31
CA CYS A 165 12.61 -2.70 3.57
C CYS A 165 13.00 -1.45 4.36
N SER A 166 13.45 -0.38 3.69
CA SER A 166 13.81 0.88 4.36
C SER A 166 12.59 1.62 4.96
N MET A 167 11.37 1.31 4.51
CA MET A 167 10.15 1.79 5.15
C MET A 167 9.65 0.83 6.23
N LEU A 168 9.81 -0.48 6.03
CA LEU A 168 9.34 -1.51 6.97
C LEU A 168 10.15 -1.56 8.28
N VAL A 169 11.34 -0.97 8.32
CA VAL A 169 12.13 -0.83 9.57
C VAL A 169 11.54 0.21 10.54
N LEU A 170 10.64 1.06 10.06
CA LEU A 170 10.00 2.12 10.86
C LEU A 170 8.78 1.59 11.63
N ASP A 171 8.33 2.37 12.61
CA ASP A 171 7.02 2.15 13.23
C ASP A 171 5.94 2.78 12.33
N LEU A 172 5.02 1.95 11.87
CA LEU A 172 4.04 2.31 10.84
C LEU A 172 2.62 2.37 11.41
N ASP A 173 1.88 3.44 11.09
CA ASP A 173 0.42 3.49 11.26
C ASP A 173 -0.29 3.15 9.96
N ILE A 174 0.14 3.80 8.87
CA ILE A 174 -0.43 3.64 7.53
C ILE A 174 0.70 3.44 6.54
N LEU A 175 0.62 2.38 5.74
CA LEU A 175 1.52 2.11 4.64
C LEU A 175 0.77 2.21 3.31
N LEU A 176 1.15 3.19 2.48
CA LEU A 176 0.61 3.34 1.13
C LEU A 176 1.59 2.77 0.11
N LEU A 177 1.10 1.95 -0.80
CA LEU A 177 1.88 1.32 -1.88
C LEU A 177 1.32 1.80 -3.24
N ASP A 178 2.15 2.35 -4.13
CA ASP A 178 1.75 2.72 -5.51
C ASP A 178 2.43 1.78 -6.50
N ASN A 179 1.73 0.73 -6.93
CA ASN A 179 2.25 -0.35 -7.79
C ASN A 179 3.60 -0.91 -7.28
N ALA A 180 3.79 -0.95 -5.96
CA ALA A 180 5.09 -1.26 -5.36
C ALA A 180 5.54 -2.71 -5.56
N LEU A 181 4.63 -3.62 -5.90
CA LEU A 181 4.93 -5.04 -6.09
C LEU A 181 5.11 -5.44 -7.57
N CYS A 182 4.84 -4.55 -8.52
CA CYS A 182 4.79 -4.88 -9.94
C CYS A 182 6.15 -5.26 -10.57
N ARG A 183 7.26 -4.87 -9.92
CA ARG A 183 8.63 -5.14 -10.40
C ARG A 183 9.27 -6.37 -9.76
N MET A 184 8.57 -7.02 -8.84
CA MET A 184 9.05 -8.18 -8.09
C MET A 184 8.68 -9.46 -8.83
N ASN A 185 9.57 -10.46 -8.80
CA ASN A 185 9.21 -11.81 -9.21
C ASN A 185 8.23 -12.43 -8.20
N GLN A 186 7.61 -13.55 -8.57
CA GLN A 186 6.56 -14.19 -7.78
C GLN A 186 7.02 -14.55 -6.36
N GLN A 187 8.20 -15.16 -6.22
CA GLN A 187 8.73 -15.58 -4.91
C GLN A 187 8.95 -14.39 -3.97
N LEU A 188 9.53 -13.30 -4.51
CA LEU A 188 9.75 -12.08 -3.74
C LEU A 188 8.44 -11.41 -3.36
N LYS A 189 7.48 -11.37 -4.29
CA LYS A 189 6.14 -10.81 -4.06
C LYS A 189 5.42 -11.55 -2.94
N GLU A 190 5.44 -12.88 -2.92
CA GLU A 190 4.85 -13.71 -1.87
C GLU A 190 5.49 -13.43 -0.49
N LYS A 191 6.81 -13.38 -0.43
CA LYS A 191 7.54 -13.06 0.81
C LYS A 191 7.18 -11.68 1.36
N VAL A 192 7.05 -10.69 0.47
CA VAL A 192 6.62 -9.33 0.85
C VAL A 192 5.17 -9.35 1.36
N LEU A 193 4.26 -10.03 0.66
CA LEU A 193 2.84 -10.11 1.05
C LEU A 193 2.66 -10.81 2.40
N GLU A 194 3.42 -11.85 2.70
CA GLU A 194 3.44 -12.47 4.04
C GLU A 194 3.86 -11.47 5.12
N HIS A 195 4.88 -10.66 4.84
CA HIS A 195 5.36 -9.66 5.79
C HIS A 195 4.32 -8.54 5.99
N LEU A 196 3.69 -8.07 4.93
CA LEU A 196 2.60 -7.10 5.00
C LEU A 196 1.41 -7.64 5.82
N ASN A 197 1.06 -8.91 5.67
CA ASN A 197 0.03 -9.56 6.49
C ASN A 197 0.43 -9.63 7.98
N LYS A 198 1.71 -9.83 8.30
CA LYS A 198 2.20 -9.75 9.69
C LYS A 198 2.07 -8.33 10.25
N LEU A 199 2.33 -7.30 9.45
CA LEU A 199 2.16 -5.89 9.84
C LEU A 199 0.68 -5.55 10.08
N LYS A 200 -0.23 -6.03 9.23
CA LYS A 200 -1.67 -5.89 9.44
C LYS A 200 -2.10 -6.46 10.80
N LYS A 201 -1.61 -7.66 11.16
CA LYS A 201 -1.87 -8.25 12.49
C LYS A 201 -1.34 -7.38 13.64
N LYS A 202 -0.34 -6.54 13.40
CA LYS A 202 0.19 -5.53 14.33
C LYS A 202 -0.56 -4.19 14.26
N LYS A 203 -1.76 -4.17 13.67
CA LYS A 203 -2.64 -2.98 13.54
C LYS A 203 -2.12 -1.90 12.58
N VAL A 204 -1.23 -2.23 11.66
CA VAL A 204 -0.86 -1.32 10.55
C VAL A 204 -1.95 -1.36 9.50
N THR A 205 -2.39 -0.19 9.04
CA THR A 205 -3.33 -0.07 7.93
C THR A 205 -2.54 -0.01 6.62
N ILE A 206 -2.85 -0.91 5.69
CA ILE A 206 -2.17 -1.01 4.39
C ILE A 206 -3.12 -0.62 3.29
N VAL A 207 -2.69 0.27 2.40
CA VAL A 207 -3.46 0.68 1.22
C VAL A 207 -2.60 0.47 -0.01
N ASN A 208 -3.00 -0.48 -0.84
CA ASN A 208 -2.28 -0.86 -2.04
C ASN A 208 -3.00 -0.35 -3.29
N PHE A 209 -2.40 0.59 -4.00
CA PHE A 209 -2.87 1.07 -5.29
C PHE A 209 -2.20 0.24 -6.38
N THR A 210 -2.98 -0.54 -7.11
CA THR A 210 -2.44 -1.45 -8.12
C THR A 210 -3.34 -1.55 -9.36
N SER A 211 -2.74 -1.94 -10.46
CA SER A 211 -3.45 -2.37 -11.66
C SER A 211 -3.47 -3.89 -11.80
N ASP A 212 -2.74 -4.61 -10.93
CA ASP A 212 -2.72 -6.07 -10.88
C ASP A 212 -3.87 -6.56 -10.00
N ILE A 213 -4.89 -7.10 -10.64
CA ILE A 213 -6.10 -7.61 -9.97
C ILE A 213 -5.80 -8.81 -9.06
N SER A 214 -4.75 -9.58 -9.34
CA SER A 214 -4.38 -10.72 -8.49
C SER A 214 -4.05 -10.30 -7.06
N GLU A 215 -3.64 -9.04 -6.84
CA GLU A 215 -3.31 -8.49 -5.53
C GLU A 215 -4.54 -8.32 -4.60
N ILE A 216 -5.77 -8.37 -5.15
CA ILE A 216 -7.02 -8.39 -4.37
C ILE A 216 -7.05 -9.58 -3.41
N ASN A 217 -6.46 -10.71 -3.76
CA ASN A 217 -6.49 -11.92 -2.96
C ASN A 217 -5.93 -11.73 -1.53
N ASN A 218 -5.05 -10.76 -1.35
CA ASN A 218 -4.44 -10.42 -0.06
C ASN A 218 -5.20 -9.35 0.74
N SER A 219 -6.31 -8.83 0.20
CA SER A 219 -7.05 -7.71 0.78
C SER A 219 -8.17 -8.18 1.72
N ASP A 220 -8.54 -7.29 2.64
CA ASP A 220 -9.80 -7.37 3.39
C ASP A 220 -10.89 -6.61 2.65
N TYR A 221 -10.52 -5.45 2.06
CA TYR A 221 -11.41 -4.56 1.32
C TYR A 221 -10.86 -4.25 -0.07
N VAL A 222 -11.76 -4.05 -1.01
CA VAL A 222 -11.45 -3.68 -2.39
C VAL A 222 -12.21 -2.42 -2.75
N ILE A 223 -11.50 -1.45 -3.28
CA ILE A 223 -12.07 -0.22 -3.82
C ILE A 223 -11.75 -0.19 -5.31
N MET A 224 -12.78 -0.10 -6.14
CA MET A 224 -12.61 0.10 -7.57
C MET A 224 -12.89 1.55 -7.94
N VAL A 225 -11.94 2.15 -8.68
CA VAL A 225 -12.06 3.52 -9.18
C VAL A 225 -11.81 3.58 -10.68
N ASP A 226 -12.65 4.34 -11.38
CA ASP A 226 -12.39 4.80 -12.75
C ASP A 226 -12.95 6.21 -12.91
N LYS A 227 -12.13 7.23 -12.64
CA LYS A 227 -12.50 8.66 -12.60
C LYS A 227 -13.70 8.98 -11.70
N LYS A 228 -14.21 7.97 -11.04
CA LYS A 228 -15.26 7.98 -10.01
C LYS A 228 -15.08 6.76 -9.11
N LEU A 229 -15.77 6.73 -7.99
CA LEU A 229 -15.89 5.51 -7.19
C LEU A 229 -16.86 4.57 -7.92
N ILE A 230 -16.42 3.37 -8.22
CA ILE A 230 -17.26 2.30 -8.75
C ILE A 230 -17.88 1.51 -7.59
N PHE A 231 -17.02 1.02 -6.67
CA PHE A 231 -17.46 0.41 -5.42
C PHE A 231 -16.38 0.52 -4.31
N ASN A 232 -16.82 0.33 -3.07
CA ASN A 232 -16.00 0.10 -1.89
C ASN A 232 -16.67 -1.04 -1.11
N LYS A 233 -16.12 -2.24 -1.21
CA LYS A 233 -16.73 -3.48 -0.70
C LYS A 233 -15.70 -4.32 0.05
N SER A 234 -16.16 -5.25 0.90
CA SER A 234 -15.31 -6.34 1.39
C SER A 234 -14.82 -7.18 0.20
N LYS A 235 -13.65 -7.85 0.36
CA LYS A 235 -13.14 -8.74 -0.71
C LYS A 235 -14.17 -9.75 -1.17
N LYS A 236 -14.89 -10.38 -0.21
CA LYS A 236 -15.91 -11.40 -0.52
C LYS A 236 -17.03 -10.83 -1.40
N GLU A 237 -17.56 -9.67 -1.04
CA GLU A 237 -18.61 -9.01 -1.81
C GLU A 237 -18.11 -8.53 -3.18
N ALA A 238 -16.88 -8.01 -3.25
CA ALA A 238 -16.29 -7.58 -4.50
C ALA A 238 -16.12 -8.75 -5.48
N LEU A 239 -15.61 -9.90 -5.02
CA LEU A 239 -15.36 -11.07 -5.84
C LEU A 239 -16.63 -11.88 -6.19
N SER A 240 -17.78 -11.59 -5.56
CA SER A 240 -19.06 -12.23 -5.91
C SER A 240 -19.76 -11.56 -7.12
N ASP A 241 -19.28 -10.41 -7.56
CA ASP A 241 -19.90 -9.62 -8.64
C ASP A 241 -18.97 -9.55 -9.85
N ASN A 242 -18.92 -10.65 -10.62
CA ASN A 242 -18.05 -10.76 -11.78
C ASN A 242 -18.33 -9.69 -12.84
N LYS A 243 -19.62 -9.36 -13.04
CA LYS A 243 -20.05 -8.45 -14.08
C LYS A 243 -19.49 -7.05 -13.88
N ILE A 244 -19.33 -6.58 -12.64
CA ILE A 244 -18.78 -5.25 -12.36
C ILE A 244 -17.32 -5.11 -12.80
N PHE A 245 -16.55 -6.21 -12.81
CA PHE A 245 -15.18 -6.21 -13.34
C PHE A 245 -15.17 -6.14 -14.86
N GLU A 246 -16.00 -6.95 -15.53
CA GLU A 246 -16.11 -6.99 -16.99
C GLU A 246 -16.59 -5.63 -17.55
N ASP A 247 -17.62 -5.04 -16.95
CA ASP A 247 -18.18 -3.73 -17.32
C ASP A 247 -17.14 -2.58 -17.20
N ASN A 248 -16.09 -2.78 -16.38
CA ASN A 248 -15.00 -1.83 -16.20
C ASN A 248 -13.67 -2.28 -16.88
N ASN A 249 -13.75 -3.19 -17.85
CA ASN A 249 -12.59 -3.72 -18.61
C ASN A 249 -11.50 -4.33 -17.70
N LEU A 250 -11.89 -4.95 -16.61
CA LEU A 250 -11.00 -5.66 -15.70
C LEU A 250 -11.38 -7.14 -15.68
N LYS A 251 -10.39 -8.01 -15.72
CA LYS A 251 -10.60 -9.45 -15.58
C LYS A 251 -10.52 -9.82 -14.11
N LEU A 252 -11.34 -10.76 -13.66
CA LEU A 252 -11.20 -11.34 -12.33
C LEU A 252 -9.84 -12.02 -12.16
N PRO A 253 -9.34 -12.16 -10.91
CA PRO A 253 -8.22 -13.05 -10.66
C PRO A 253 -8.52 -14.45 -11.19
N PHE A 254 -7.52 -15.10 -11.81
CA PHE A 254 -7.69 -16.37 -12.53
C PHE A 254 -8.48 -17.42 -11.75
N LEU A 255 -8.13 -17.63 -10.48
CA LEU A 255 -8.81 -18.60 -9.65
C LEU A 255 -10.31 -18.28 -9.48
N ASN A 256 -10.65 -17.00 -9.27
CA ASN A 256 -12.03 -16.56 -9.09
C ASN A 256 -12.83 -16.65 -10.40
N ASP A 257 -12.21 -16.32 -11.53
CA ASP A 257 -12.83 -16.44 -12.86
C ASP A 257 -13.15 -17.91 -13.19
N ILE A 258 -12.17 -18.80 -13.02
CA ILE A 258 -12.36 -20.24 -13.33
C ILE A 258 -13.35 -20.90 -12.37
N THR A 259 -13.29 -20.62 -11.07
CA THR A 259 -14.21 -21.20 -10.08
C THR A 259 -15.64 -20.72 -10.29
N SER A 260 -15.85 -19.45 -10.64
CA SER A 260 -17.19 -18.95 -10.95
C SER A 260 -17.79 -19.61 -12.20
N LYS A 261 -17.00 -19.82 -13.26
CA LYS A 261 -17.41 -20.51 -14.47
C LYS A 261 -17.73 -21.97 -14.22
N LEU A 262 -16.85 -22.69 -13.51
CA LEU A 262 -17.07 -24.10 -13.17
C LEU A 262 -18.28 -24.28 -12.24
N SER A 263 -18.52 -23.36 -11.31
CA SER A 263 -19.70 -23.36 -10.47
C SER A 263 -20.99 -23.09 -11.26
N TYR A 264 -20.95 -22.21 -12.26
CA TYR A 264 -22.08 -21.95 -13.17
C TYR A 264 -22.51 -23.23 -13.91
N TYR A 265 -21.54 -24.06 -14.32
CA TYR A 265 -21.83 -25.36 -14.94
C TYR A 265 -22.09 -26.48 -13.94
N GLY A 266 -22.15 -26.19 -12.64
CA GLY A 266 -22.41 -27.19 -11.59
C GLY A 266 -21.28 -28.19 -11.35
N LEU A 267 -20.07 -27.91 -11.85
CA LEU A 267 -18.92 -28.82 -11.76
C LEU A 267 -18.21 -28.74 -10.41
N ILE A 268 -18.34 -27.63 -9.71
CA ILE A 268 -17.76 -27.43 -8.36
C ILE A 268 -18.74 -26.66 -7.46
N LYS A 269 -18.55 -26.77 -6.13
CA LYS A 269 -19.25 -25.93 -5.17
C LYS A 269 -18.53 -24.58 -5.03
N ASN A 270 -19.27 -23.49 -4.78
CA ASN A 270 -18.72 -22.19 -4.47
C ASN A 270 -17.82 -22.24 -3.22
N ASN A 271 -16.78 -21.39 -3.16
CA ASN A 271 -15.82 -21.19 -2.06
C ASN A 271 -14.49 -21.99 -2.17
N ILE A 272 -13.92 -22.04 -3.35
CA ILE A 272 -12.56 -22.53 -3.55
C ILE A 272 -11.58 -21.34 -3.43
N ASN A 273 -10.60 -21.45 -2.53
CA ASN A 273 -9.69 -20.35 -2.20
C ASN A 273 -8.24 -20.60 -2.65
N SER A 274 -7.95 -21.81 -3.15
CA SER A 274 -6.61 -22.17 -3.64
C SER A 274 -6.70 -23.09 -4.86
N ILE A 275 -5.61 -23.14 -5.63
CA ILE A 275 -5.50 -24.03 -6.78
C ILE A 275 -5.57 -25.49 -6.35
N ASP A 276 -4.97 -25.83 -5.22
CA ASP A 276 -4.99 -27.21 -4.67
C ASP A 276 -6.42 -27.65 -4.31
N GLU A 277 -7.21 -26.74 -3.71
CA GLU A 277 -8.63 -26.99 -3.45
C GLU A 277 -9.41 -27.17 -4.74
N LEU A 278 -9.10 -26.39 -5.79
CA LEU A 278 -9.73 -26.53 -7.09
C LEU A 278 -9.41 -27.87 -7.74
N VAL A 279 -8.14 -28.27 -7.75
CA VAL A 279 -7.70 -29.58 -8.25
C VAL A 279 -8.42 -30.70 -7.51
N ASN A 280 -8.41 -30.67 -6.19
CA ASN A 280 -9.09 -31.68 -5.35
C ASN A 280 -10.61 -31.73 -5.56
N ALA A 281 -11.24 -30.60 -5.93
CA ALA A 281 -12.67 -30.56 -6.21
C ALA A 281 -13.03 -31.14 -7.59
N LEU A 282 -12.12 -31.04 -8.57
CA LEU A 282 -12.31 -31.54 -9.94
C LEU A 282 -11.99 -33.03 -10.10
N TRP A 283 -11.12 -33.58 -9.25
CA TRP A 283 -10.68 -35.00 -9.33
C TRP A 283 -11.42 -35.91 -8.31
N LYS A 284 -12.52 -35.45 -7.76
CA LYS A 284 -13.48 -36.24 -7.00
C LYS A 284 -14.61 -36.73 -7.91
#